data_0309e0c5d36e8e400122c0e1178a668f
#
_entry.id   0309e0c5d36e8e400122c0e1178a668f
#
_cell.length_a   1.000
_cell.length_b   1.000
_cell.length_c   1.000
_cell.angle_alpha   90.00
_cell.angle_beta   90.00
_cell.angle_gamma   90.00
#
_symmetry.space_group_name_H-M   'P 1'
#
loop_
_entity.id
_entity.type
_entity.pdbx_description
1 polymer ?
#
loop_
_entity_poly.entity_id
_entity_poly.type
_entity_poly.pdbx_seq_one_letter_code
_entity_poly.pdbx_strand_id
1 'polypeptide(L)'
;MRTTPGGSRRLGAASRALALTLTLTGCNASRPVTVPMQTIQDAARCASAPTTLIVMLPGAASTPDEFVREGFVRALRERRIAADVTIVDAHSRYYRERSVIDRLRIDIIEPARARGYRQIWLVGISLGGFGALIYTREQPQGISGNVAIAPYLGEGVVAKEIAAQGGLRAWRSQPADGEPIDAPLWRWLQGYAQPSVPRPPLYLGYGRADRFAAHADLLGSVLPPGHVFSADGGHDWPPWRAVWQRLLDGMPLAHDASCAVTP
;
A
#
# COMPACT_ATOMS: atom_id res chain seq x y z
N MET A 1 -14.98 -88.32 16.46
CA MET A 1 -14.27 -88.79 15.25
C MET A 1 -14.21 -87.63 14.24
N ARG A 2 -12.96 -87.19 13.98
CA ARG A 2 -12.52 -86.53 12.71
C ARG A 2 -13.19 -85.22 12.32
N THR A 3 -12.59 -84.17 11.83
CA THR A 3 -11.22 -83.77 11.49
C THR A 3 -11.37 -82.32 11.00
N THR A 4 -10.53 -81.43 11.45
CA THR A 4 -10.33 -80.14 10.83
C THR A 4 -9.58 -80.24 9.50
N PRO A 5 -9.74 -79.23 8.59
CA PRO A 5 -8.63 -78.42 8.22
C PRO A 5 -9.04 -76.95 8.01
N GLY A 6 -8.33 -75.98 8.46
CA GLY A 6 -7.13 -75.48 7.77
C GLY A 6 -7.50 -74.34 6.81
N GLY A 7 -7.64 -73.09 7.29
CA GLY A 7 -7.92 -71.88 6.47
C GLY A 7 -6.81 -70.88 6.60
N SER A 8 -6.09 -70.70 5.52
CA SER A 8 -4.97 -69.79 5.34
C SER A 8 -5.38 -68.28 5.43
N ARG A 9 -4.76 -67.58 6.34
CA ARG A 9 -4.84 -66.12 6.46
C ARG A 9 -3.99 -65.47 5.35
N ARG A 10 -4.64 -64.77 4.46
CA ARG A 10 -3.95 -63.83 3.55
C ARG A 10 -3.75 -62.48 4.26
N LEU A 11 -2.49 -62.11 4.47
CA LEU A 11 -2.10 -60.77 4.90
C LEU A 11 -2.26 -59.80 3.73
N GLY A 12 -3.22 -58.87 3.85
CA GLY A 12 -3.36 -57.74 2.96
C GLY A 12 -2.37 -56.66 3.38
N ALA A 13 -1.42 -56.38 2.51
CA ALA A 13 -0.51 -55.22 2.65
C ALA A 13 -1.27 -53.93 2.36
N ALA A 14 -1.54 -53.13 3.38
CA ALA A 14 -2.07 -51.79 3.25
C ALA A 14 -0.92 -50.82 2.93
N SER A 15 -0.79 -50.46 1.67
CA SER A 15 0.11 -49.38 1.27
C SER A 15 -0.44 -48.03 1.75
N ARG A 16 0.22 -47.47 2.77
CA ARG A 16 -0.01 -46.07 3.20
C ARG A 16 0.69 -45.15 2.24
N ALA A 17 -0.07 -44.54 1.33
CA ALA A 17 0.39 -43.38 0.54
C ALA A 17 0.49 -42.19 1.48
N LEU A 18 1.71 -41.77 1.79
CA LEU A 18 2.02 -40.55 2.52
C LEU A 18 1.86 -39.37 1.53
N ALA A 19 0.74 -38.68 1.58
CA ALA A 19 0.53 -37.45 0.83
C ALA A 19 1.37 -36.35 1.46
N LEU A 20 2.47 -35.98 0.77
CA LEU A 20 3.32 -34.85 1.14
C LEU A 20 2.61 -33.57 0.64
N THR A 21 1.82 -32.96 1.51
CA THR A 21 1.26 -31.62 1.27
C THR A 21 2.38 -30.59 1.45
N LEU A 22 2.99 -30.17 0.34
CA LEU A 22 3.85 -28.97 0.33
C LEU A 22 2.96 -27.75 0.60
N THR A 23 3.03 -27.23 1.80
CA THR A 23 2.49 -25.91 2.14
C THR A 23 3.44 -24.84 1.60
N LEU A 24 3.13 -24.32 0.42
CA LEU A 24 3.74 -23.11 -0.14
C LEU A 24 3.17 -21.87 0.58
N THR A 25 3.50 -21.72 1.85
CA THR A 25 3.14 -20.53 2.60
C THR A 25 4.40 -19.88 3.13
N GLY A 26 4.73 -18.69 2.63
CA GLY A 26 5.52 -17.75 3.39
C GLY A 26 6.87 -17.26 2.86
N CYS A 27 7.13 -17.18 1.55
CA CYS A 27 8.40 -16.62 1.05
C CYS A 27 8.56 -15.11 1.27
N ASN A 28 7.48 -14.34 1.47
CA ASN A 28 7.56 -12.89 1.54
C ASN A 28 7.97 -12.34 2.92
N ALA A 29 7.74 -13.10 4.00
CA ALA A 29 8.06 -12.65 5.36
C ALA A 29 9.54 -12.81 5.73
N SER A 30 10.33 -13.55 4.93
CA SER A 30 11.74 -13.89 5.20
C SER A 30 12.75 -13.14 4.36
N ARG A 31 12.31 -12.31 3.37
CA ARG A 31 13.26 -11.55 2.53
C ARG A 31 14.08 -10.57 3.38
N PRO A 32 15.43 -10.54 3.22
CA PRO A 32 16.26 -9.59 3.94
C PRO A 32 16.04 -8.16 3.43
N VAL A 33 16.24 -7.18 4.29
CA VAL A 33 16.37 -5.79 3.88
C VAL A 33 17.63 -5.66 3.01
N THR A 34 17.51 -4.97 1.87
CA THR A 34 18.64 -4.65 0.98
C THR A 34 18.96 -3.15 1.06
N VAL A 35 20.24 -2.83 0.90
CA VAL A 35 20.72 -1.45 0.83
C VAL A 35 21.61 -1.31 -0.39
N PRO A 36 21.25 -0.47 -1.36
CA PRO A 36 20.02 0.32 -1.42
C PRO A 36 18.76 -0.57 -1.60
N MET A 37 17.58 0.03 -1.27
CA MET A 37 16.29 -0.62 -1.47
C MET A 37 16.07 -0.94 -2.96
N GLN A 38 15.67 -2.18 -3.27
CA GLN A 38 15.40 -2.59 -4.64
C GLN A 38 14.18 -1.88 -5.22
N THR A 39 14.23 -1.63 -6.54
CA THR A 39 13.16 -0.92 -7.25
C THR A 39 12.92 -1.48 -8.65
N ILE A 40 11.69 -1.32 -9.12
CA ILE A 40 11.35 -1.36 -10.55
C ILE A 40 11.12 0.08 -11.00
N GLN A 41 11.70 0.46 -12.14
CA GLN A 41 11.52 1.81 -12.70
C GLN A 41 10.82 1.73 -14.05
N ASP A 42 9.91 2.67 -14.28
CA ASP A 42 9.24 2.86 -15.56
C ASP A 42 9.28 4.34 -15.92
N ALA A 43 10.01 4.69 -16.96
CA ALA A 43 10.15 6.06 -17.44
C ALA A 43 9.03 6.40 -18.43
N ALA A 44 8.39 7.54 -18.26
CA ALA A 44 7.47 8.06 -19.25
C ALA A 44 8.23 8.49 -20.50
N ARG A 45 7.74 8.09 -21.66
CA ARG A 45 8.35 8.44 -22.96
C ARG A 45 7.65 9.68 -23.54
N CYS A 46 8.02 10.85 -23.04
CA CYS A 46 7.50 12.14 -23.47
C CYS A 46 8.57 12.93 -24.25
N ALA A 47 8.18 13.95 -24.99
CA ALA A 47 9.12 14.81 -25.72
C ALA A 47 10.07 15.56 -24.78
N SER A 48 9.59 15.93 -23.59
CA SER A 48 10.40 16.49 -22.51
C SER A 48 10.45 15.53 -21.32
N ALA A 49 11.59 15.47 -20.63
CA ALA A 49 11.73 14.65 -19.43
C ALA A 49 10.74 15.10 -18.34
N PRO A 50 9.98 14.18 -17.75
CA PRO A 50 9.07 14.51 -16.66
C PRO A 50 9.79 15.07 -15.44
N THR A 51 9.15 16.03 -14.76
CA THR A 51 9.62 16.55 -13.47
C THR A 51 8.81 15.98 -12.30
N THR A 52 7.90 15.04 -12.58
CA THR A 52 7.08 14.34 -11.60
C THR A 52 7.55 12.90 -11.47
N LEU A 53 7.72 12.45 -10.24
CA LEU A 53 7.98 11.06 -9.89
C LEU A 53 6.83 10.51 -9.04
N ILE A 54 6.34 9.33 -9.40
CA ILE A 54 5.40 8.55 -8.60
C ILE A 54 6.17 7.39 -7.96
N VAL A 55 6.22 7.35 -6.64
CA VAL A 55 6.83 6.26 -5.87
C VAL A 55 5.72 5.35 -5.36
N MET A 56 5.73 4.08 -5.78
CA MET A 56 4.71 3.10 -5.40
C MET A 56 5.23 2.14 -4.34
N LEU A 57 4.47 1.96 -3.26
CA LEU A 57 4.80 1.12 -2.12
C LEU A 57 3.83 -0.06 -2.03
N PRO A 58 4.31 -1.31 -2.08
CA PRO A 58 3.45 -2.50 -2.07
C PRO A 58 2.87 -2.80 -0.69
N GLY A 59 1.81 -3.61 -0.67
CA GLY A 59 1.25 -4.20 0.54
C GLY A 59 2.19 -5.22 1.18
N ALA A 60 1.86 -5.67 2.40
CA ALA A 60 2.71 -6.56 3.20
C ALA A 60 3.08 -7.88 2.51
N ALA A 61 2.15 -8.44 1.73
CA ALA A 61 2.30 -9.70 1.02
C ALA A 61 2.58 -9.53 -0.49
N SER A 62 2.68 -8.29 -0.96
CA SER A 62 2.84 -7.95 -2.37
C SER A 62 4.32 -7.79 -2.76
N THR A 63 4.57 -7.92 -4.06
CA THR A 63 5.86 -7.64 -4.68
C THR A 63 5.76 -6.43 -5.62
N PRO A 64 6.86 -5.74 -5.92
CA PRO A 64 6.84 -4.55 -6.80
C PRO A 64 6.24 -4.82 -8.19
N ASP A 65 6.51 -5.99 -8.77
CA ASP A 65 6.05 -6.37 -10.11
C ASP A 65 4.52 -6.50 -10.20
N GLU A 66 3.82 -6.68 -9.08
CA GLU A 66 2.36 -6.74 -9.06
C GLU A 66 1.73 -5.43 -9.51
N PHE A 67 2.28 -4.26 -9.19
CA PHE A 67 1.80 -2.98 -9.71
C PHE A 67 1.82 -2.93 -11.24
N VAL A 68 2.84 -3.55 -11.85
CA VAL A 68 2.94 -3.63 -13.31
C VAL A 68 1.89 -4.61 -13.85
N ARG A 69 1.83 -5.83 -13.30
CA ARG A 69 0.87 -6.86 -13.74
C ARG A 69 -0.59 -6.42 -13.57
N GLU A 70 -0.88 -5.71 -12.49
CA GLU A 70 -2.22 -5.22 -12.16
C GLU A 70 -2.59 -3.92 -12.88
N GLY A 71 -1.69 -3.43 -13.76
CA GLY A 71 -1.98 -2.34 -14.68
C GLY A 71 -1.92 -0.95 -14.07
N PHE A 72 -1.32 -0.76 -12.90
CA PHE A 72 -1.18 0.57 -12.28
C PHE A 72 -0.31 1.50 -13.11
N VAL A 73 0.82 1.00 -13.62
CA VAL A 73 1.70 1.77 -14.51
C VAL A 73 1.01 2.03 -15.85
N ARG A 74 0.38 1.00 -16.42
CA ARG A 74 -0.37 1.13 -17.69
C ARG A 74 -1.44 2.21 -17.61
N ALA A 75 -2.19 2.31 -16.51
CA ALA A 75 -3.22 3.33 -16.31
C ALA A 75 -2.68 4.77 -16.40
N LEU A 76 -1.44 5.00 -15.94
CA LEU A 76 -0.75 6.28 -16.11
C LEU A 76 -0.40 6.54 -17.59
N ARG A 77 0.10 5.52 -18.29
CA ARG A 77 0.51 5.63 -19.70
C ARG A 77 -0.68 5.85 -20.62
N GLU A 78 -1.80 5.16 -20.39
CA GLU A 78 -3.05 5.34 -21.14
C GLU A 78 -3.59 6.78 -21.03
N ARG A 79 -3.37 7.44 -19.88
CA ARG A 79 -3.75 8.85 -19.64
C ARG A 79 -2.68 9.85 -20.08
N ARG A 80 -1.57 9.40 -20.64
CA ARG A 80 -0.44 10.26 -21.00
C ARG A 80 0.02 11.16 -19.85
N ILE A 81 0.04 10.62 -18.64
CA ILE A 81 0.54 11.34 -17.46
C ILE A 81 2.05 11.44 -17.56
N ALA A 82 2.55 12.69 -17.53
CA ALA A 82 3.97 13.03 -17.63
C ALA A 82 4.67 12.80 -16.27
N ALA A 83 4.76 11.54 -15.84
CA ALA A 83 5.40 11.15 -14.61
C ALA A 83 6.20 9.86 -14.78
N ASP A 84 7.42 9.84 -14.26
CA ASP A 84 8.18 8.60 -14.09
C ASP A 84 7.67 7.83 -12.87
N VAL A 85 7.85 6.53 -12.87
CA VAL A 85 7.42 5.64 -11.79
C VAL A 85 8.62 4.91 -11.21
N THR A 86 8.68 4.87 -9.88
CA THR A 86 9.58 3.99 -9.13
C THR A 86 8.74 3.14 -8.19
N ILE A 87 8.73 1.83 -8.37
CA ILE A 87 8.05 0.89 -7.49
C ILE A 87 9.10 0.29 -6.56
N VAL A 88 8.96 0.53 -5.27
CA VAL A 88 9.96 0.13 -4.27
C VAL A 88 9.65 -1.24 -3.67
N ASP A 89 10.67 -2.02 -3.31
CA ASP A 89 10.48 -3.30 -2.61
C ASP A 89 10.39 -3.12 -1.09
N ALA A 90 9.50 -2.23 -0.66
CA ALA A 90 9.26 -1.92 0.76
C ALA A 90 8.42 -3.00 1.45
N HIS A 91 8.92 -4.24 1.52
CA HIS A 91 8.23 -5.35 2.17
C HIS A 91 8.22 -5.23 3.71
N SER A 92 7.42 -6.05 4.38
CA SER A 92 7.13 -5.95 5.82
C SER A 92 8.36 -5.95 6.74
N ARG A 93 9.50 -6.48 6.30
CA ARG A 93 10.73 -6.49 7.13
C ARG A 93 11.30 -5.09 7.33
N TYR A 94 11.25 -4.20 6.31
CA TYR A 94 11.68 -2.80 6.47
C TYR A 94 10.90 -2.08 7.57
N TYR A 95 9.61 -2.40 7.72
CA TYR A 95 8.75 -1.84 8.78
C TYR A 95 9.09 -2.42 10.15
N ARG A 96 9.31 -3.74 10.26
CA ARG A 96 9.72 -4.37 11.52
C ARG A 96 11.08 -3.90 12.01
N GLU A 97 12.02 -3.69 11.11
CA GLU A 97 13.36 -3.17 11.40
C GLU A 97 13.39 -1.63 11.52
N ARG A 98 12.24 -0.97 11.36
CA ARG A 98 12.08 0.50 11.42
C ARG A 98 12.98 1.25 10.45
N SER A 99 13.37 0.62 9.35
CA SER A 99 14.29 1.18 8.35
C SER A 99 13.58 1.79 7.14
N VAL A 100 12.27 1.58 6.98
CA VAL A 100 11.52 1.98 5.79
C VAL A 100 11.64 3.47 5.48
N ILE A 101 11.57 4.34 6.48
CA ILE A 101 11.63 5.80 6.30
C ILE A 101 13.02 6.23 5.82
N ASP A 102 14.07 5.76 6.49
CA ASP A 102 15.44 6.07 6.08
C ASP A 102 15.77 5.52 4.70
N ARG A 103 15.31 4.30 4.39
CA ARG A 103 15.54 3.72 3.06
C ARG A 103 14.79 4.49 1.96
N LEU A 104 13.54 4.86 2.19
CA LEU A 104 12.81 5.73 1.25
C LEU A 104 13.52 7.07 1.07
N ARG A 105 13.96 7.70 2.16
CA ARG A 105 14.64 8.99 2.12
C ARG A 105 15.97 8.89 1.34
N ILE A 106 16.86 7.98 1.78
CA ILE A 106 18.25 7.92 1.30
C ILE A 106 18.33 7.30 -0.10
N ASP A 107 17.57 6.23 -0.35
CA ASP A 107 17.71 5.44 -1.57
C ASP A 107 16.81 5.94 -2.71
N ILE A 108 15.71 6.65 -2.40
CA ILE A 108 14.68 7.01 -3.37
C ILE A 108 14.48 8.53 -3.47
N ILE A 109 14.09 9.18 -2.37
CA ILE A 109 13.60 10.58 -2.43
C ILE A 109 14.74 11.58 -2.61
N GLU A 110 15.82 11.48 -1.83
CA GLU A 110 16.99 12.35 -2.00
C GLU A 110 17.64 12.21 -3.39
N PRO A 111 17.89 10.99 -3.92
CA PRO A 111 18.37 10.82 -5.29
C PRO A 111 17.40 11.34 -6.35
N ALA A 112 16.08 11.20 -6.14
CA ALA A 112 15.09 11.73 -7.08
C ALA A 112 15.17 13.26 -7.15
N ARG A 113 15.25 13.93 -6.01
CA ARG A 113 15.43 15.40 -5.96
C ARG A 113 16.72 15.84 -6.61
N ALA A 114 17.83 15.13 -6.36
CA ALA A 114 19.12 15.42 -6.98
C ALA A 114 19.06 15.29 -8.51
N ARG A 115 18.21 14.42 -9.05
CA ARG A 115 17.94 14.26 -10.48
C ARG A 115 16.99 15.31 -11.06
N GLY A 116 16.43 16.21 -10.24
CA GLY A 116 15.60 17.32 -10.70
C GLY A 116 14.09 17.08 -10.66
N TYR A 117 13.60 15.98 -10.04
CA TYR A 117 12.17 15.82 -9.82
C TYR A 117 11.67 16.89 -8.85
N ARG A 118 10.68 17.67 -9.30
CA ARG A 118 10.08 18.77 -8.54
C ARG A 118 8.83 18.32 -7.79
N GLN A 119 8.13 17.32 -8.32
CA GLN A 119 6.94 16.75 -7.72
C GLN A 119 7.18 15.27 -7.42
N ILE A 120 6.97 14.88 -6.18
CA ILE A 120 7.08 13.50 -5.75
C ILE A 120 5.77 13.10 -5.08
N TRP A 121 5.10 12.12 -5.66
CA TRP A 121 3.87 11.53 -5.16
C TRP A 121 4.15 10.15 -4.58
N LEU A 122 3.63 9.89 -3.38
CA LEU A 122 3.69 8.56 -2.78
C LEU A 122 2.35 7.85 -2.96
N VAL A 123 2.38 6.67 -3.56
CA VAL A 123 1.20 5.82 -3.80
C VAL A 123 1.41 4.52 -3.05
N GLY A 124 0.60 4.23 -2.04
CA GLY A 124 0.78 3.03 -1.24
C GLY A 124 -0.50 2.20 -1.10
N ILE A 125 -0.35 0.88 -1.15
CA ILE A 125 -1.43 -0.07 -0.92
C ILE A 125 -1.24 -0.73 0.45
N SER A 126 -2.29 -0.80 1.27
CA SER A 126 -2.28 -1.53 2.55
C SER A 126 -1.12 -1.07 3.45
N LEU A 127 -0.14 -1.94 3.77
CA LEU A 127 1.08 -1.59 4.51
C LEU A 127 1.89 -0.50 3.78
N GLY A 128 1.93 -0.52 2.44
CA GLY A 128 2.56 0.55 1.66
C GLY A 128 1.85 1.89 1.82
N GLY A 129 0.52 1.89 1.96
CA GLY A 129 -0.26 3.08 2.31
C GLY A 129 0.12 3.65 3.67
N PHE A 130 0.27 2.79 4.68
CA PHE A 130 0.83 3.18 5.96
C PHE A 130 2.23 3.78 5.80
N GLY A 131 3.11 3.12 5.02
CA GLY A 131 4.47 3.59 4.74
C GLY A 131 4.52 4.98 4.13
N ALA A 132 3.68 5.25 3.12
CA ALA A 132 3.58 6.56 2.49
C ALA A 132 3.15 7.65 3.49
N LEU A 133 2.16 7.34 4.33
CA LEU A 133 1.62 8.29 5.31
C LEU A 133 2.62 8.58 6.43
N ILE A 134 3.28 7.56 7.01
CA ILE A 134 4.30 7.80 8.06
C ILE A 134 5.52 8.52 7.51
N TYR A 135 5.94 8.21 6.27
CA TYR A 135 7.00 8.95 5.61
C TYR A 135 6.65 10.44 5.49
N THR A 136 5.47 10.75 4.97
CA THR A 136 5.04 12.15 4.79
C THR A 136 4.85 12.88 6.12
N ARG A 137 4.42 12.18 7.17
CA ARG A 137 4.34 12.75 8.51
C ARG A 137 5.71 13.18 9.03
N GLU A 138 6.74 12.37 8.82
CA GLU A 138 8.08 12.60 9.36
C GLU A 138 8.95 13.45 8.42
N GLN A 139 8.74 13.34 7.12
CA GLN A 139 9.52 13.97 6.05
C GLN A 139 8.62 14.66 5.02
N PRO A 140 7.81 15.68 5.42
CA PRO A 140 6.84 16.31 4.52
C PRO A 140 7.48 17.13 3.38
N GLN A 141 8.75 17.54 3.55
CA GLN A 141 9.42 18.43 2.59
C GLN A 141 9.59 17.75 1.25
N GLY A 142 9.03 18.38 0.21
CA GLY A 142 9.13 17.95 -1.19
C GLY A 142 8.27 16.73 -1.53
N ILE A 143 7.32 16.35 -0.67
CA ILE A 143 6.24 15.45 -1.03
C ILE A 143 5.07 16.28 -1.53
N SER A 144 4.67 16.04 -2.78
CA SER A 144 3.62 16.77 -3.45
C SER A 144 2.22 16.25 -3.14
N GLY A 145 2.13 15.00 -2.72
CA GLY A 145 0.88 14.39 -2.30
C GLY A 145 0.98 12.89 -2.04
N ASN A 146 -0.08 12.35 -1.48
CA ASN A 146 -0.20 10.93 -1.15
C ASN A 146 -1.46 10.32 -1.77
N VAL A 147 -1.35 9.08 -2.20
CA VAL A 147 -2.46 8.21 -2.52
C VAL A 147 -2.37 6.98 -1.61
N ALA A 148 -3.36 6.81 -0.76
CA ALA A 148 -3.48 5.66 0.12
C ALA A 148 -4.62 4.75 -0.36
N ILE A 149 -4.27 3.56 -0.84
CA ILE A 149 -5.26 2.57 -1.29
C ILE A 149 -5.37 1.50 -0.21
N ALA A 150 -6.58 1.35 0.35
CA ALA A 150 -6.87 0.38 1.40
C ALA A 150 -5.82 0.40 2.53
N PRO A 151 -5.42 1.59 3.06
CA PRO A 151 -4.28 1.69 3.94
C PRO A 151 -4.49 0.92 5.24
N TYR A 152 -3.43 0.26 5.71
CA TYR A 152 -3.35 -0.21 7.09
C TYR A 152 -3.15 1.00 8.00
N LEU A 153 -4.07 1.26 8.92
CA LEU A 153 -4.02 2.40 9.85
C LEU A 153 -3.99 1.93 11.32
N GLY A 154 -3.39 0.77 11.57
CA GLY A 154 -3.25 0.18 12.90
C GLY A 154 -4.22 -0.95 13.19
N GLU A 155 -4.11 -1.52 14.40
CA GLU A 155 -4.84 -2.72 14.84
C GLU A 155 -6.30 -2.43 15.28
N GLY A 156 -6.75 -1.19 15.12
CA GLY A 156 -8.15 -0.82 15.35
C GLY A 156 -8.48 -0.38 16.79
N VAL A 157 -7.55 -0.39 17.72
CA VAL A 157 -7.78 0.13 19.08
C VAL A 157 -8.10 1.63 19.02
N VAL A 158 -7.21 2.40 18.38
CA VAL A 158 -7.39 3.85 18.20
C VAL A 158 -8.60 4.16 17.31
N ALA A 159 -8.80 3.40 16.24
CA ALA A 159 -9.96 3.61 15.37
C ALA A 159 -11.30 3.40 16.10
N LYS A 160 -11.40 2.42 16.99
CA LYS A 160 -12.58 2.23 17.86
C LYS A 160 -12.78 3.40 18.81
N GLU A 161 -11.72 3.92 19.41
CA GLU A 161 -11.77 5.11 20.26
C GLU A 161 -12.24 6.33 19.47
N ILE A 162 -11.70 6.55 18.27
CA ILE A 162 -12.12 7.63 17.36
C ILE A 162 -13.63 7.52 17.06
N ALA A 163 -14.10 6.33 16.70
CA ALA A 163 -15.51 6.08 16.40
C ALA A 163 -16.40 6.35 17.62
N ALA A 164 -15.99 5.89 18.81
CA ALA A 164 -16.73 6.10 20.06
C ALA A 164 -16.84 7.58 20.44
N GLN A 165 -15.89 8.42 20.04
CA GLN A 165 -15.92 9.86 20.26
C GLN A 165 -16.62 10.66 19.13
N GLY A 166 -17.29 9.99 18.20
CA GLY A 166 -18.05 10.66 17.12
C GLY A 166 -17.21 10.96 15.86
N GLY A 167 -16.10 10.27 15.65
CA GLY A 167 -15.29 10.35 14.45
C GLY A 167 -14.01 11.18 14.59
N LEU A 168 -13.19 11.14 13.54
CA LEU A 168 -11.83 11.69 13.58
C LEU A 168 -11.79 13.21 13.84
N ARG A 169 -12.79 13.95 13.37
CA ARG A 169 -12.91 15.41 13.64
C ARG A 169 -13.18 15.72 15.11
N ALA A 170 -13.98 14.89 15.78
CA ALA A 170 -14.36 15.08 17.17
C ALA A 170 -13.35 14.50 18.17
N TRP A 171 -12.51 13.57 17.70
CA TRP A 171 -11.58 12.84 18.55
C TRP A 171 -10.67 13.76 19.36
N ARG A 172 -10.51 13.44 20.64
CA ARG A 172 -9.64 14.15 21.61
C ARG A 172 -8.65 13.15 22.16
N SER A 173 -7.41 13.20 21.66
CA SER A 173 -6.30 12.38 22.13
C SER A 173 -5.12 13.28 22.53
N GLN A 174 -4.45 12.87 23.59
CA GLN A 174 -3.20 13.47 24.02
C GLN A 174 -2.08 12.44 23.89
N PRO A 175 -0.86 12.85 23.54
CA PRO A 175 0.30 11.99 23.62
C PRO A 175 0.44 11.39 25.04
N ALA A 176 0.67 10.08 25.10
CA ALA A 176 0.84 9.38 26.38
C ALA A 176 1.93 8.32 26.26
N ASP A 177 2.61 8.05 27.39
CA ASP A 177 3.56 6.95 27.46
C ASP A 177 2.86 5.61 27.22
N GLY A 178 3.45 4.78 26.36
CA GLY A 178 2.88 3.47 26.04
C GLY A 178 1.62 3.50 25.15
N GLU A 179 1.33 4.63 24.50
CA GLU A 179 0.22 4.71 23.57
C GLU A 179 0.38 3.73 22.38
N PRO A 180 -0.73 3.32 21.75
CA PRO A 180 -0.67 2.52 20.53
C PRO A 180 0.19 3.17 19.44
N ILE A 181 0.98 2.36 18.72
CA ILE A 181 1.96 2.84 17.72
C ILE A 181 1.30 3.64 16.57
N ASP A 182 0.01 3.45 16.33
CA ASP A 182 -0.78 4.13 15.31
C ASP A 182 -1.41 5.44 15.81
N ALA A 183 -1.45 5.71 17.12
CA ALA A 183 -2.04 6.94 17.66
C ALA A 183 -1.39 8.23 17.14
N PRO A 184 -0.05 8.34 17.03
CA PRO A 184 0.60 9.52 16.45
C PRO A 184 0.23 9.73 14.97
N LEU A 185 0.02 8.65 14.20
CA LEU A 185 -0.44 8.75 12.82
C LEU A 185 -1.87 9.31 12.76
N TRP A 186 -2.79 8.78 13.57
CA TRP A 186 -4.18 9.25 13.63
C TRP A 186 -4.28 10.73 14.02
N ARG A 187 -3.46 11.20 14.98
CA ARG A 187 -3.39 12.63 15.34
C ARG A 187 -2.91 13.49 14.15
N TRP A 188 -1.92 13.01 13.42
CA TRP A 188 -1.47 13.71 12.22
C TRP A 188 -2.56 13.72 11.13
N LEU A 189 -3.26 12.59 10.90
CA LEU A 189 -4.37 12.49 9.95
C LEU A 189 -5.56 13.38 10.34
N GLN A 190 -5.85 13.53 11.64
CA GLN A 190 -6.88 14.45 12.12
C GLN A 190 -6.63 15.89 11.63
N GLY A 191 -5.37 16.25 11.42
CA GLY A 191 -5.01 17.57 10.92
C GLY A 191 -5.55 17.91 9.53
N TYR A 192 -6.00 16.93 8.73
CA TYR A 192 -6.71 17.20 7.48
C TYR A 192 -8.09 17.82 7.70
N ALA A 193 -8.64 17.73 8.91
CA ALA A 193 -9.85 18.46 9.28
C ALA A 193 -9.63 19.98 9.48
N GLN A 194 -8.36 20.43 9.47
CA GLN A 194 -7.96 21.82 9.77
C GLN A 194 -7.34 22.47 8.52
N PRO A 195 -8.11 23.19 7.70
CA PRO A 195 -7.61 23.77 6.44
C PRO A 195 -6.47 24.78 6.61
N SER A 196 -6.33 25.37 7.81
CA SER A 196 -5.31 26.38 8.11
C SER A 196 -3.88 25.81 8.24
N VAL A 197 -3.74 24.49 8.35
CA VAL A 197 -2.42 23.83 8.43
C VAL A 197 -2.11 23.18 7.09
N PRO A 198 -1.20 23.75 6.29
CA PRO A 198 -0.82 23.18 5.01
C PRO A 198 -0.30 21.75 5.15
N ARG A 199 -0.86 20.84 4.38
CA ARG A 199 -0.42 19.44 4.27
C ARG A 199 -0.39 19.02 2.82
N PRO A 200 0.49 18.10 2.40
CA PRO A 200 0.38 17.49 1.09
C PRO A 200 -1.01 16.87 0.90
N PRO A 201 -1.68 17.07 -0.25
CA PRO A 201 -2.98 16.48 -0.50
C PRO A 201 -2.95 14.97 -0.32
N LEU A 202 -4.01 14.42 0.26
CA LEU A 202 -4.20 13.00 0.46
C LEU A 202 -5.43 12.53 -0.29
N TYR A 203 -5.25 11.54 -1.14
CA TYR A 203 -6.29 10.83 -1.86
C TYR A 203 -6.43 9.43 -1.28
N LEU A 204 -7.66 8.98 -1.09
CA LEU A 204 -8.00 7.72 -0.44
C LEU A 204 -8.85 6.84 -1.37
N GLY A 205 -8.47 5.59 -1.54
CA GLY A 205 -9.25 4.59 -2.26
C GLY A 205 -9.39 3.30 -1.46
N TYR A 206 -10.57 2.62 -1.49
CA TYR A 206 -10.75 1.34 -0.80
C TYR A 206 -11.93 0.54 -1.32
N GLY A 207 -11.93 -0.76 -1.05
CA GLY A 207 -13.07 -1.64 -1.26
C GLY A 207 -14.11 -1.48 -0.14
N ARG A 208 -15.41 -1.40 -0.47
CA ARG A 208 -16.47 -1.25 0.55
C ARG A 208 -16.58 -2.44 1.51
N ALA A 209 -16.17 -3.64 1.08
CA ALA A 209 -16.09 -4.84 1.93
C ALA A 209 -14.66 -5.12 2.42
N ASP A 210 -13.75 -4.14 2.35
CA ASP A 210 -12.40 -4.25 2.86
C ASP A 210 -12.41 -4.37 4.39
N ARG A 211 -11.55 -5.23 4.94
CA ARG A 211 -11.38 -5.37 6.39
C ARG A 211 -10.97 -4.07 7.10
N PHE A 212 -10.37 -3.13 6.37
CA PHE A 212 -9.99 -1.80 6.86
C PHE A 212 -10.95 -0.69 6.41
N ALA A 213 -12.11 -1.03 5.82
CA ALA A 213 -13.07 -0.04 5.34
C ALA A 213 -13.50 0.95 6.45
N ALA A 214 -13.76 0.45 7.66
CA ALA A 214 -14.12 1.31 8.79
C ALA A 214 -13.02 2.33 9.14
N HIS A 215 -11.74 1.97 9.02
CA HIS A 215 -10.62 2.90 9.21
C HIS A 215 -10.56 3.93 8.06
N ALA A 216 -10.80 3.47 6.83
CA ALA A 216 -10.84 4.32 5.65
C ALA A 216 -11.99 5.32 5.73
N ASP A 217 -13.17 4.92 6.20
CA ASP A 217 -14.33 5.79 6.43
C ASP A 217 -14.01 6.90 7.45
N LEU A 218 -13.35 6.55 8.57
CA LEU A 218 -12.93 7.53 9.57
C LEU A 218 -11.96 8.56 8.96
N LEU A 219 -10.96 8.12 8.22
CA LEU A 219 -10.05 9.02 7.52
C LEU A 219 -10.77 9.84 6.45
N GLY A 220 -11.61 9.20 5.64
CA GLY A 220 -12.36 9.84 4.56
C GLY A 220 -13.24 10.99 5.05
N SER A 221 -13.76 10.90 6.29
CA SER A 221 -14.63 11.92 6.89
C SER A 221 -13.97 13.30 7.07
N VAL A 222 -12.64 13.37 7.02
CA VAL A 222 -11.87 14.63 7.18
C VAL A 222 -11.20 15.10 5.90
N LEU A 223 -11.27 14.30 4.82
CA LEU A 223 -10.70 14.66 3.53
C LEU A 223 -11.66 15.52 2.70
N PRO A 224 -11.14 16.34 1.78
CA PRO A 224 -11.97 17.16 0.90
C PRO A 224 -12.87 16.33 -0.03
N PRO A 225 -13.99 16.87 -0.51
CA PRO A 225 -14.77 16.26 -1.58
C PRO A 225 -13.88 15.96 -2.80
N GLY A 226 -14.10 14.80 -3.44
CA GLY A 226 -13.30 14.36 -4.59
C GLY A 226 -11.96 13.70 -4.24
N HIS A 227 -11.61 13.59 -2.96
CA HIS A 227 -10.39 12.89 -2.53
C HIS A 227 -10.64 11.45 -2.05
N VAL A 228 -11.89 11.01 -1.94
CA VAL A 228 -12.25 9.69 -1.41
C VAL A 228 -13.02 8.90 -2.46
N PHE A 229 -12.55 7.71 -2.78
CA PHE A 229 -13.17 6.81 -3.74
C PHE A 229 -13.32 5.41 -3.16
N SER A 230 -14.49 4.81 -3.32
CA SER A 230 -14.71 3.41 -2.95
C SER A 230 -15.23 2.61 -4.12
N ALA A 231 -14.96 1.31 -4.11
CA ALA A 231 -15.47 0.35 -5.09
C ALA A 231 -16.06 -0.88 -4.39
N ASP A 232 -16.81 -1.70 -5.10
CA ASP A 232 -17.23 -2.99 -4.59
C ASP A 232 -16.04 -3.94 -4.49
N GLY A 233 -15.98 -4.73 -3.43
CA GLY A 233 -14.93 -5.71 -3.20
C GLY A 233 -14.21 -5.52 -1.86
N GLY A 234 -13.29 -6.44 -1.57
CA GLY A 234 -12.55 -6.56 -0.32
C GLY A 234 -11.16 -5.93 -0.36
N HIS A 235 -10.22 -6.58 0.35
CA HIS A 235 -8.83 -6.16 0.45
C HIS A 235 -7.99 -6.89 -0.62
N ASP A 236 -8.23 -6.59 -1.89
CA ASP A 236 -7.65 -7.27 -3.05
C ASP A 236 -7.55 -6.37 -4.29
N TRP A 237 -6.94 -6.86 -5.35
CA TRP A 237 -6.63 -6.10 -6.56
C TRP A 237 -7.84 -5.56 -7.34
N PRO A 238 -8.99 -6.28 -7.50
CA PRO A 238 -10.11 -5.76 -8.28
C PRO A 238 -10.62 -4.39 -7.81
N PRO A 239 -11.00 -4.17 -6.52
CA PRO A 239 -11.37 -2.85 -6.04
C PRO A 239 -10.22 -1.84 -6.08
N TRP A 240 -8.96 -2.27 -5.82
CA TRP A 240 -7.81 -1.36 -5.88
C TRP A 240 -7.59 -0.80 -7.29
N ARG A 241 -7.72 -1.64 -8.32
CA ARG A 241 -7.68 -1.18 -9.73
C ARG A 241 -8.81 -0.20 -10.03
N ALA A 242 -10.03 -0.52 -9.59
CA ALA A 242 -11.19 0.33 -9.84
C ALA A 242 -11.04 1.72 -9.20
N VAL A 243 -10.58 1.80 -7.94
CA VAL A 243 -10.34 3.09 -7.29
C VAL A 243 -9.13 3.81 -7.86
N TRP A 244 -8.08 3.09 -8.30
CA TRP A 244 -6.91 3.69 -8.94
C TRP A 244 -7.26 4.47 -10.19
N GLN A 245 -8.12 3.93 -11.06
CA GLN A 245 -8.61 4.62 -12.25
C GLN A 245 -9.27 5.95 -11.88
N ARG A 246 -10.14 5.96 -10.88
CA ARG A 246 -10.86 7.16 -10.44
C ARG A 246 -9.95 8.17 -9.72
N LEU A 247 -8.99 7.68 -8.96
CA LEU A 247 -7.98 8.51 -8.29
C LEU A 247 -7.15 9.28 -9.31
N LEU A 248 -6.70 8.62 -10.37
CA LEU A 248 -5.94 9.28 -11.44
C LEU A 248 -6.71 10.40 -12.13
N ASP A 249 -8.03 10.26 -12.27
CA ASP A 249 -8.88 11.30 -12.87
C ASP A 249 -9.05 12.52 -11.94
N GLY A 250 -8.88 12.34 -10.62
CA GLY A 250 -9.00 13.40 -9.60
C GLY A 250 -7.69 14.04 -9.17
N MET A 251 -6.56 13.44 -9.49
CA MET A 251 -5.24 13.95 -9.07
C MET A 251 -4.76 15.07 -9.98
N PRO A 252 -4.07 16.09 -9.44
CA PRO A 252 -3.52 17.21 -10.24
C PRO A 252 -2.19 16.82 -10.92
N LEU A 253 -2.20 15.73 -11.69
CA LEU A 253 -1.04 15.27 -12.45
C LEU A 253 -1.04 15.90 -13.84
N ALA A 254 0.14 16.30 -14.31
CA ALA A 254 0.29 16.86 -15.64
C ALA A 254 0.08 15.80 -16.73
N HIS A 255 -0.75 16.12 -17.70
CA HIS A 255 -0.90 15.33 -18.93
C HIS A 255 -0.07 15.98 -20.05
N ASP A 256 0.61 15.16 -20.84
CA ASP A 256 1.38 15.60 -22.00
C ASP A 256 1.05 14.71 -23.20
N ALA A 257 0.46 15.31 -24.23
CA ALA A 257 0.07 14.62 -25.45
C ALA A 257 1.24 13.98 -26.20
N SER A 258 2.47 14.45 -25.95
CA SER A 258 3.68 13.87 -26.53
C SER A 258 4.11 12.55 -25.87
N CYS A 259 3.57 12.24 -24.68
CA CYS A 259 3.89 10.98 -24.01
C CYS A 259 3.30 9.78 -24.76
N ALA A 260 4.13 8.79 -25.00
CA ALA A 260 3.70 7.56 -25.66
C ALA A 260 2.72 6.78 -24.77
N VAL A 261 1.67 6.26 -25.38
CA VAL A 261 0.83 5.22 -24.77
C VAL A 261 1.57 3.91 -24.98
N THR A 262 2.18 3.37 -23.94
CA THR A 262 2.84 2.07 -24.00
C THR A 262 1.85 0.99 -23.58
N PRO A 263 1.74 -0.11 -24.34
CA PRO A 263 0.81 -1.20 -24.05
C PRO A 263 1.13 -1.94 -22.75
#